data_9e4298e709ba59143f3421655a1a96b6
#
_entry.id   9e4298e709ba59143f3421655a1a96b6
#
_cell.length_a   1.000
_cell.length_b   1.000
_cell.length_c   1.000
_cell.angle_alpha   90.00
_cell.angle_beta   90.00
_cell.angle_gamma   90.00
#
_symmetry.space_group_name_H-M   'P 1'
#
loop_
_entity.id
_entity.type
_entity.pdbx_description
1 polymer ?
#
loop_
_entity_poly.entity_id
_entity_poly.type
_entity_poly.pdbx_seq_one_letter_code
_entity_poly.pdbx_strand_id
1 'polypeptide(L)' 'MLEVLATINTTESTVNRICNYLKGRSIKHRVVSSGNCMQIKLLTSRSEISEINKFLKREEN' A
#
# COMPACT_ATOMS: atom_id res chain seq x y z
N MET A 1 1.40 -15.93 -13.57
CA MET A 1 1.69 -15.34 -12.27
C MET A 1 0.38 -14.87 -11.62
N LEU A 2 0.13 -15.26 -10.39
CA LEU A 2 -1.10 -14.90 -9.70
C LEU A 2 -0.97 -13.55 -9.04
N GLU A 3 -1.94 -12.69 -9.31
CA GLU A 3 -2.02 -11.40 -8.64
C GLU A 3 -3.02 -11.48 -7.49
N VAL A 4 -2.72 -10.76 -6.43
CA VAL A 4 -3.55 -10.75 -5.22
C VAL A 4 -4.05 -9.32 -5.01
N LEU A 5 -5.35 -9.23 -4.70
CA LEU A 5 -5.95 -7.95 -4.36
C LEU A 5 -5.77 -7.72 -2.86
N ALA A 6 -5.21 -6.58 -2.51
CA ALA A 6 -4.93 -6.25 -1.12
C ALA A 6 -5.40 -4.83 -0.80
N THR A 7 -5.65 -4.58 0.48
CA THR A 7 -6.05 -3.27 0.96
C THR A 7 -5.16 -2.88 2.13
N ILE A 8 -4.63 -1.66 2.07
CA ILE A 8 -3.83 -1.10 3.15
C ILE A 8 -4.64 0.01 3.80
N ASN A 9 -4.86 -0.10 5.10
CA ASN A 9 -5.50 0.96 5.87
C ASN A 9 -4.42 1.85 6.45
N THR A 10 -4.53 3.16 6.23
CA THR A 10 -3.50 4.08 6.66
C THR A 10 -4.10 5.45 6.99
N THR A 11 -3.26 6.40 7.35
CA THR A 11 -3.67 7.77 7.67
C THR A 11 -3.23 8.72 6.56
N GLU A 12 -3.80 9.93 6.57
CA GLU A 12 -3.42 10.97 5.61
C GLU A 12 -1.93 11.27 5.64
N SER A 13 -1.34 11.23 6.82
CA SER A 13 0.07 11.57 6.97
C SER A 13 1.00 10.52 6.36
N THR A 14 0.55 9.28 6.27
CA THR A 14 1.38 8.17 5.79
C THR A 14 1.08 7.78 4.34
N VAL A 15 -0.12 8.11 3.84
CA VAL A 15 -0.57 7.64 2.53
C VAL A 15 0.38 8.04 1.40
N ASN A 16 0.94 9.25 1.44
CA ASN A 16 1.85 9.72 0.40
C ASN A 16 3.14 8.90 0.33
N ARG A 17 3.66 8.51 1.50
CA ARG A 17 4.87 7.71 1.57
C ARG A 17 4.64 6.34 0.97
N ILE A 18 3.49 5.74 1.30
CA ILE A 18 3.14 4.43 0.77
C ILE A 18 2.94 4.50 -0.75
N CYS A 19 2.23 5.53 -1.22
CA CYS A 19 2.01 5.71 -2.65
C CYS A 19 3.32 5.89 -3.41
N ASN A 20 4.25 6.66 -2.86
CA ASN A 20 5.56 6.85 -3.49
C ASN A 20 6.33 5.54 -3.59
N TYR A 21 6.25 4.73 -2.53
CA TYR A 21 6.86 3.41 -2.54
C TYR A 21 6.28 2.52 -3.65
N LEU A 22 4.95 2.51 -3.75
CA LEU A 22 4.26 1.70 -4.76
C LEU A 22 4.58 2.18 -6.18
N LYS A 23 4.65 3.48 -6.39
CA LYS A 23 5.03 4.04 -7.69
C LYS A 23 6.43 3.63 -8.09
N GLY A 24 7.35 3.66 -7.13
CA GLY A 24 8.73 3.27 -7.39
C GLY A 24 8.87 1.81 -7.79
N ARG A 25 7.93 0.98 -7.40
CA ARG A 25 7.92 -0.44 -7.75
C ARG A 25 6.95 -0.77 -8.89
N SER A 26 6.35 0.24 -9.49
CA SER A 26 5.39 0.10 -10.60
C SER A 26 4.18 -0.77 -10.23
N ILE A 27 3.72 -0.65 -9.00
CA ILE A 27 2.56 -1.39 -8.53
C ILE A 27 1.30 -0.56 -8.75
N LYS A 28 0.31 -1.15 -9.40
CA LYS A 28 -0.98 -0.49 -9.62
C LYS A 28 -1.72 -0.36 -8.29
N HIS A 29 -2.21 0.83 -8.01
CA HIS A 29 -2.91 1.08 -6.76
C HIS A 29 -3.93 2.20 -6.93
N ARG A 30 -4.88 2.24 -5.99
CA ARG A 30 -5.91 3.26 -5.95
C ARG A 30 -6.08 3.69 -4.49
N VAL A 31 -6.18 5.00 -4.27
CA VAL A 31 -6.42 5.55 -2.93
C VAL A 31 -7.89 5.88 -2.79
N VAL A 32 -8.48 5.43 -1.69
CA VAL A 32 -9.88 5.68 -1.36
C VAL A 32 -9.93 6.35 0.01
N SER A 33 -10.61 7.48 0.10
CA SER A 33 -10.81 8.16 1.37
C SER A 33 -12.09 7.61 2.02
N SER A 34 -11.99 7.27 3.30
CA SER A 34 -13.10 6.72 4.05
C SER A 34 -13.12 7.31 5.46
N GLY A 35 -13.89 8.36 5.66
CA GLY A 35 -13.94 9.06 6.95
C GLY A 35 -12.57 9.63 7.31
N ASN A 36 -12.08 9.27 8.48
CA ASN A 36 -10.77 9.71 8.97
C ASN A 36 -9.62 8.81 8.51
N CYS A 37 -9.95 7.74 7.78
CA CYS A 37 -8.96 6.77 7.34
C CYS A 37 -8.80 6.81 5.85
N MET A 38 -7.60 6.43 5.39
CA MET A 38 -7.31 6.29 3.97
C MET A 38 -7.09 4.82 3.68
N GLN A 39 -7.59 4.37 2.55
CA GLN A 39 -7.38 3.00 2.09
C GLN A 39 -6.66 3.01 0.77
N ILE A 40 -5.68 2.14 0.63
CA ILE A 40 -4.98 1.96 -0.63
C ILE A 40 -5.29 0.55 -1.11
N LYS A 41 -6.00 0.47 -2.24
CA LYS A 41 -6.31 -0.81 -2.86
C LYS A 41 -5.29 -1.07 -3.95
N LEU A 42 -4.71 -2.25 -3.94
CA LEU A 42 -3.64 -2.58 -4.88
C LEU A 42 -3.77 -4.01 -5.37
N LEU A 43 -3.19 -4.24 -6.54
CA LEU A 43 -3.18 -5.55 -7.17
C LEU A 43 -1.74 -5.89 -7.53
N THR A 44 -1.20 -6.93 -6.93
CA THR A 44 0.20 -7.29 -7.11
C THR A 44 0.45 -8.74 -6.71
N SER A 45 1.70 -9.19 -6.82
CA SER A 45 2.06 -10.55 -6.45
C SER A 45 2.23 -10.69 -4.93
N ARG A 46 2.20 -11.93 -4.44
CA ARG A 46 2.39 -12.20 -3.01
C ARG A 46 3.77 -11.76 -2.53
N SER A 47 4.78 -11.92 -3.36
CA SER A 47 6.13 -11.51 -2.98
C SER A 47 6.21 -10.00 -2.78
N GLU A 48 5.53 -9.23 -3.62
CA GLU A 48 5.48 -7.78 -3.45
C GLU A 48 4.72 -7.39 -2.20
N ILE A 49 3.63 -8.11 -1.88
CA ILE A 49 2.86 -7.85 -0.66
C ILE A 49 3.74 -8.07 0.57
N SER A 50 4.58 -9.08 0.56
CA SER A 50 5.51 -9.33 1.65
C SER A 50 6.47 -8.15 1.83
N GLU A 51 6.99 -7.62 0.73
CA GLU A 51 7.87 -6.45 0.79
C GLU A 51 7.14 -5.20 1.28
N ILE A 52 5.91 -5.03 0.86
CA ILE A 52 5.07 -3.92 1.32
C ILE A 52 4.86 -4.01 2.83
N ASN A 53 4.59 -5.21 3.34
CA ASN A 53 4.40 -5.40 4.79
C ASN A 53 5.66 -5.03 5.57
N LYS A 54 6.82 -5.36 5.06
CA LYS A 54 8.09 -4.97 5.69
C LYS A 54 8.24 -3.45 5.70
N PHE A 55 7.88 -2.80 4.60
CA PHE A 55 7.92 -1.35 4.52
C PHE A 55 7.00 -0.71 5.55
N LEU A 56 5.77 -1.23 5.67
CA LEU A 56 4.78 -0.69 6.61
C LEU A 56 5.25 -0.83 8.05
N LYS A 57 5.89 -1.92 8.39
CA LYS A 57 6.44 -2.11 9.74
C LYS A 57 7.51 -1.08 10.07
N ARG A 58 8.34 -0.73 9.08
CA ARG A 58 9.36 0.29 9.27
C ARG A 58 8.74 1.66 9.53
N GLU A 59 7.65 1.97 8.84
CA GLU A 59 6.98 3.25 9.00
C GLU A 59 6.27 3.38 10.35
N GLU A 60 5.88 2.26 10.96
CA GLU A 60 5.23 2.26 12.26
C GLU A 60 6.20 2.49 13.42
N ASN A 61 7.47 2.27 13.20
CA ASN A 61 8.49 2.49 14.23
C ASN A 61 9.08 3.90 14.10
#